data_18ae7c91776ee1d53023a2cf15c05a21
#
_entry.id   18ae7c91776ee1d53023a2cf15c05a21
#
_cell.length_a   1.000
_cell.length_b   1.000
_cell.length_c   1.000
_cell.angle_alpha   90.00
_cell.angle_beta   90.00
_cell.angle_gamma   90.00
#
_symmetry.space_group_name_H-M   'P 1'
#
loop_
_entity.id
_entity.type
_entity.pdbx_description
1 polymer ?
#
loop_
_entity_poly.entity_id
_entity_poly.type
_entity_poly.pdbx_seq_one_letter_code
_entity_poly.pdbx_strand_id
1 'polypeptide(L)'
;MKKIAIASLIALAATAASALEIGTTVTRDYSGTENRNGGGITLGQTYGATSVTAGFERFTKGANDQDRFSLVVGREVARIKTASVAVKGGVAYLNNQTGQDGYAMTVGAGVSVPLTKQVSFGLDVARQYGQDRVKSSDGNTVTAGLNYRF
;
A
#
# COMPACT_ATOMS: atom_id res chain seq x y z
N MET A 1 19.75 3.80 9.92
CA MET A 1 18.37 4.28 9.69
C MET A 1 17.38 3.17 9.29
N LYS A 2 17.80 2.10 8.56
CA LYS A 2 16.90 0.97 8.15
C LYS A 2 16.28 0.19 9.33
N LYS A 3 16.94 0.13 10.49
CA LYS A 3 16.46 -0.60 11.68
C LYS A 3 15.33 0.11 12.44
N ILE A 4 15.22 1.42 12.33
CA ILE A 4 14.21 2.23 13.03
C ILE A 4 12.83 2.09 12.37
N ALA A 5 12.78 1.98 11.04
CA ALA A 5 11.52 1.81 10.31
C ALA A 5 10.82 0.48 10.64
N ILE A 6 11.59 -0.59 10.82
CA ILE A 6 11.05 -1.93 11.17
C ILE A 6 10.54 -1.95 12.62
N ALA A 7 11.25 -1.31 13.54
CA ALA A 7 10.83 -1.22 14.94
C ALA A 7 9.54 -0.40 15.11
N SER A 8 9.35 0.66 14.32
CA SER A 8 8.12 1.47 14.33
C SER A 8 6.91 0.69 13.80
N LEU A 9 7.11 -0.18 12.81
CA LEU A 9 6.06 -1.06 12.30
C LEU A 9 5.58 -2.07 13.34
N ILE A 10 6.51 -2.65 14.08
CA ILE A 10 6.20 -3.65 15.14
C ILE A 10 5.52 -2.97 16.34
N ALA A 11 5.91 -1.75 16.68
CA ALA A 11 5.30 -1.00 17.78
C ALA A 11 3.83 -0.60 17.51
N LEU A 12 3.47 -0.31 16.25
CA LEU A 12 2.08 -0.06 15.87
C LEU A 12 1.20 -1.30 16.06
N ALA A 13 1.73 -2.49 15.87
CA ALA A 13 1.01 -3.75 16.01
C ALA A 13 0.72 -4.14 17.48
N ALA A 14 1.45 -3.58 18.44
CA ALA A 14 1.42 -4.03 19.83
C ALA A 14 0.39 -3.30 20.73
N THR A 15 -0.27 -2.24 20.28
CA THR A 15 -0.96 -1.31 21.18
C THR A 15 -2.48 -1.34 21.17
N ALA A 16 -3.16 -2.20 20.42
CA ALA A 16 -4.63 -2.16 20.39
C ALA A 16 -5.28 -3.53 20.22
N ALA A 17 -6.42 -3.70 20.89
CA ALA A 17 -7.38 -4.80 20.75
C ALA A 17 -8.16 -4.76 19.41
N SER A 18 -7.55 -4.31 18.34
CA SER A 18 -8.11 -4.21 16.99
C SER A 18 -7.49 -5.30 16.11
N ALA A 19 -8.26 -5.79 15.17
CA ALA A 19 -7.84 -6.87 14.29
C ALA A 19 -6.59 -6.50 13.50
N LEU A 20 -5.52 -7.23 13.72
CA LEU A 20 -4.31 -7.20 12.91
C LEU A 20 -4.59 -7.87 11.57
N GLU A 21 -4.17 -7.26 10.49
CA GLU A 21 -4.32 -7.79 9.13
C GLU A 21 -2.94 -7.95 8.48
N ILE A 22 -2.70 -9.11 7.87
CA ILE A 22 -1.54 -9.34 7.02
C ILE A 22 -2.06 -9.58 5.61
N GLY A 23 -1.45 -8.91 4.62
CA GLY A 23 -1.85 -9.04 3.24
C GLY A 23 -0.69 -9.30 2.30
N THR A 24 -1.05 -9.80 1.12
CA THR A 24 -0.17 -9.87 -0.06
C THR A 24 -0.77 -9.05 -1.17
N THR A 25 0.08 -8.38 -1.95
CA THR A 25 -0.36 -7.50 -3.03
C THR A 25 0.34 -7.82 -4.33
N VAL A 26 -0.39 -7.59 -5.43
CA VAL A 26 0.16 -7.47 -6.78
C VAL A 26 -0.25 -6.10 -7.29
N THR A 27 0.72 -5.30 -7.71
CA THR A 27 0.50 -3.92 -8.14
C THR A 27 1.02 -3.73 -9.56
N ARG A 28 0.21 -3.04 -10.37
CA ARG A 28 0.63 -2.50 -11.65
C ARG A 28 0.74 -0.99 -11.54
N ASP A 29 1.92 -0.49 -11.83
CA ASP A 29 2.24 0.94 -11.82
C ASP A 29 2.30 1.45 -13.26
N TYR A 30 1.52 2.50 -13.53
CA TYR A 30 1.42 3.21 -14.81
C TYR A 30 2.11 4.57 -14.72
N SER A 31 3.31 4.62 -14.16
CA SER A 31 4.08 5.84 -14.00
C SER A 31 4.99 6.10 -15.21
N GLY A 32 5.01 7.36 -15.68
CA GLY A 32 5.85 7.79 -16.80
C GLY A 32 5.55 7.06 -18.10
N THR A 33 6.59 6.78 -18.88
CA THR A 33 6.52 6.06 -20.17
C THR A 33 6.53 4.54 -20.01
N GLU A 34 6.63 4.05 -18.80
CA GLU A 34 6.94 2.64 -18.53
C GLU A 34 6.02 2.04 -17.47
N ASN A 35 5.30 0.99 -17.85
CA ASN A 35 4.50 0.21 -16.91
C ASN A 35 5.41 -0.74 -16.13
N ARG A 36 5.20 -0.84 -14.81
CA ARG A 36 5.92 -1.76 -13.92
C ARG A 36 4.94 -2.68 -13.23
N ASN A 37 5.35 -3.93 -13.00
CA ASN A 37 4.61 -4.85 -12.16
C ASN A 37 5.39 -5.06 -10.86
N GLY A 38 4.68 -5.09 -9.76
CA GLY A 38 5.24 -5.32 -8.44
C GLY A 38 4.42 -6.30 -7.64
N GLY A 39 5.04 -6.83 -6.61
CA GLY A 39 4.39 -7.64 -5.61
C GLY A 39 4.92 -7.30 -4.23
N GLY A 40 4.12 -7.53 -3.21
CA GLY A 40 4.50 -7.15 -1.87
C GLY A 40 3.68 -7.76 -0.76
N ILE A 41 3.98 -7.29 0.43
CA ILE A 41 3.31 -7.65 1.67
C ILE A 41 2.83 -6.40 2.38
N THR A 42 1.72 -6.52 3.08
CA THR A 42 1.15 -5.44 3.90
C THR A 42 0.88 -5.91 5.31
N LEU A 43 0.99 -4.99 6.24
CA LEU A 43 0.59 -5.15 7.63
C LEU A 43 -0.34 -4.00 7.97
N GLY A 44 -1.54 -4.30 8.40
CA GLY A 44 -2.57 -3.30 8.66
C GLY A 44 -3.30 -3.50 9.96
N GLN A 45 -3.96 -2.44 10.37
CA GLN A 45 -4.83 -2.43 11.54
C GLN A 45 -6.04 -1.55 11.27
N THR A 46 -7.22 -2.01 11.69
CA THR A 46 -8.48 -1.29 11.46
C THR A 46 -9.09 -0.85 12.79
N TYR A 47 -9.43 0.43 12.87
CA TYR A 47 -10.06 1.10 14.00
C TYR A 47 -11.40 1.69 13.56
N GLY A 48 -12.50 0.97 13.79
CA GLY A 48 -13.81 1.37 13.30
C GLY A 48 -13.84 1.47 11.77
N ALA A 49 -14.10 2.67 11.25
CA ALA A 49 -14.11 2.93 9.80
C ALA A 49 -12.74 3.33 9.23
N THR A 50 -11.69 3.42 10.05
CA THR A 50 -10.36 3.87 9.64
C THR A 50 -9.38 2.72 9.67
N SER A 51 -8.56 2.56 8.65
CA SER A 51 -7.46 1.60 8.57
C SER A 51 -6.12 2.32 8.45
N VAL A 52 -5.09 1.73 9.03
CA VAL A 52 -3.69 2.13 8.85
C VAL A 52 -2.94 0.93 8.33
N THR A 53 -2.26 1.07 7.20
CA THR A 53 -1.57 -0.04 6.53
C THR A 53 -0.14 0.38 6.18
N ALA A 54 0.82 -0.40 6.61
CA ALA A 54 2.19 -0.32 6.17
C ALA A 54 2.43 -1.40 5.09
N GLY A 55 3.19 -1.07 4.06
CA GLY A 55 3.45 -1.98 2.94
C GLY A 55 4.90 -1.96 2.49
N PHE A 56 5.34 -3.08 1.99
CA PHE A 56 6.58 -3.22 1.23
C PHE A 56 6.24 -3.89 -0.09
N GLU A 57 6.65 -3.28 -1.19
CA GLU A 57 6.46 -3.82 -2.53
C GLU A 57 7.77 -3.69 -3.32
N ARG A 58 8.04 -4.70 -4.12
CA ARG A 58 9.14 -4.69 -5.09
C ARG A 58 8.57 -4.69 -6.50
N PHE A 59 9.00 -3.71 -7.27
CA PHE A 59 8.68 -3.57 -8.69
C PHE A 59 9.88 -4.01 -9.50
N THR A 60 9.61 -4.86 -10.48
CA THR A 60 10.65 -5.35 -11.40
C THR A 60 10.38 -4.86 -12.80
N LYS A 61 11.42 -4.32 -13.44
CA LYS A 61 11.40 -4.01 -14.86
C LYS A 61 12.80 -4.12 -15.45
N GLY A 62 13.10 -5.27 -16.01
CA GLY A 62 14.41 -5.51 -16.62
C GLY A 62 15.54 -5.29 -15.63
N ALA A 63 16.42 -4.31 -15.91
CA ALA A 63 17.56 -3.97 -15.05
C ALA A 63 17.23 -2.95 -13.94
N ASN A 64 16.00 -2.46 -13.86
CA ASN A 64 15.62 -1.37 -12.94
C ASN A 64 14.60 -1.83 -11.92
N ASP A 65 15.06 -2.44 -10.85
CA ASP A 65 14.22 -2.77 -9.70
C ASP A 65 13.98 -1.54 -8.83
N GLN A 66 12.76 -1.42 -8.30
CA GLN A 66 12.38 -0.39 -7.35
C GLN A 66 11.72 -1.02 -6.14
N ASP A 67 12.19 -0.67 -4.95
CA ASP A 67 11.53 -1.01 -3.70
C ASP A 67 10.67 0.16 -3.23
N ARG A 68 9.43 -0.13 -2.83
CA ARG A 68 8.49 0.84 -2.27
C ARG A 68 8.11 0.46 -0.85
N PHE A 69 8.36 1.35 0.09
CA PHE A 69 7.85 1.29 1.46
C PHE A 69 6.73 2.30 1.59
N SER A 70 5.55 1.89 2.02
CA SER A 70 4.38 2.76 2.10
C SER A 70 3.74 2.75 3.48
N LEU A 71 3.14 3.89 3.85
CA LEU A 71 2.22 4.03 4.97
C LEU A 71 0.96 4.70 4.45
N VAL A 72 -0.16 4.00 4.54
CA VAL A 72 -1.44 4.41 3.99
C VAL A 72 -2.50 4.43 5.08
N VAL A 73 -3.26 5.51 5.15
CA VAL A 73 -4.47 5.64 5.96
C VAL A 73 -5.67 5.53 5.04
N GLY A 74 -6.59 4.66 5.35
CA GLY A 74 -7.85 4.48 4.66
C GLY A 74 -9.03 4.81 5.55
N ARG A 75 -10.12 5.32 4.96
CA ARG A 75 -11.40 5.51 5.65
C ARG A 75 -12.53 4.93 4.82
N GLU A 76 -13.29 4.00 5.40
CA GLU A 76 -14.50 3.48 4.80
C GLU A 76 -15.52 4.61 4.68
N VAL A 77 -16.00 4.86 3.47
CA VAL A 77 -16.95 5.93 3.14
C VAL A 77 -18.30 5.36 2.71
N ALA A 78 -18.35 4.11 2.29
CA ALA A 78 -19.57 3.43 1.91
C ALA A 78 -19.44 1.91 2.11
N ARG A 79 -20.57 1.25 2.32
CA ARG A 79 -20.67 -0.21 2.32
C ARG A 79 -21.84 -0.63 1.45
N ILE A 80 -21.58 -1.48 0.45
CA ILE A 80 -22.57 -1.99 -0.48
C ILE A 80 -22.66 -3.50 -0.26
N LYS A 81 -23.73 -3.96 0.38
CA LYS A 81 -23.87 -5.35 0.85
C LYS A 81 -22.67 -5.71 1.77
N THR A 82 -21.81 -6.60 1.31
CA THR A 82 -20.61 -7.03 2.03
C THR A 82 -19.35 -6.29 1.61
N ALA A 83 -19.37 -5.56 0.49
CA ALA A 83 -18.23 -4.82 0.00
C ALA A 83 -18.09 -3.46 0.71
N SER A 84 -16.90 -3.16 1.18
CA SER A 84 -16.52 -1.85 1.74
C SER A 84 -15.82 -1.02 0.69
N VAL A 85 -16.19 0.25 0.59
CA VAL A 85 -15.53 1.26 -0.25
C VAL A 85 -14.79 2.23 0.65
N ALA A 86 -13.51 2.45 0.40
CA ALA A 86 -12.68 3.33 1.20
C ALA A 86 -11.95 4.37 0.32
N VAL A 87 -11.78 5.58 0.83
CA VAL A 87 -10.81 6.54 0.32
C VAL A 87 -9.50 6.34 1.09
N LYS A 88 -8.38 6.52 0.40
CA LYS A 88 -7.04 6.22 0.92
C LYS A 88 -6.09 7.37 0.62
N GLY A 89 -5.21 7.67 1.56
CA GLY A 89 -4.12 8.61 1.38
C GLY A 89 -2.89 8.15 2.14
N GLY A 90 -1.71 8.45 1.61
CA GLY A 90 -0.50 7.98 2.25
C GLY A 90 0.77 8.58 1.69
N VAL A 91 1.87 8.09 2.23
CA VAL A 91 3.23 8.42 1.79
C VAL A 91 3.98 7.14 1.46
N ALA A 92 4.87 7.22 0.50
CA ALA A 92 5.74 6.12 0.12
C ALA A 92 7.19 6.63 0.01
N TYR A 93 8.13 5.79 0.42
CA TYR A 93 9.55 5.95 0.13
C TYR A 93 9.90 5.00 -0.99
N LEU A 94 10.46 5.55 -2.07
CA LEU A 94 10.87 4.85 -3.27
C LEU A 94 12.39 4.74 -3.27
N ASN A 95 12.89 3.53 -3.37
CA ASN A 95 14.33 3.24 -3.45
C ASN A 95 14.60 2.59 -4.82
N ASN A 96 15.23 3.32 -5.71
CA ASN A 96 15.63 2.86 -7.03
C ASN A 96 17.07 2.37 -7.00
N GLN A 97 17.36 1.28 -7.69
CA GLN A 97 18.75 0.79 -7.83
C GLN A 97 19.68 1.80 -8.55
N THR A 98 19.11 2.75 -9.27
CA THR A 98 19.85 3.84 -9.94
C THR A 98 20.25 4.98 -8.98
N GLY A 99 19.96 4.87 -7.67
CA GLY A 99 20.35 5.87 -6.66
C GLY A 99 19.45 7.11 -6.65
N GLN A 100 18.30 7.09 -7.31
CA GLN A 100 17.29 8.15 -7.27
C GLN A 100 16.22 7.80 -6.24
N ASP A 101 16.57 7.93 -4.97
CA ASP A 101 15.65 7.66 -3.87
C ASP A 101 14.86 8.91 -3.52
N GLY A 102 13.61 8.74 -3.07
CA GLY A 102 12.79 9.87 -2.67
C GLY A 102 11.43 9.46 -2.12
N TYR A 103 10.64 10.49 -1.81
CA TYR A 103 9.30 10.33 -1.28
C TYR A 103 8.24 10.59 -2.34
N ALA A 104 7.11 9.90 -2.20
CA ALA A 104 5.92 10.14 -2.99
C ALA A 104 4.70 10.22 -2.06
N MET A 105 3.71 11.00 -2.47
CA MET A 105 2.39 11.00 -1.85
C MET A 105 1.44 10.16 -2.70
N THR A 106 0.51 9.47 -2.05
CA THR A 106 -0.52 8.68 -2.74
C THR A 106 -1.90 9.09 -2.28
N VAL A 107 -2.82 9.15 -3.22
CA VAL A 107 -4.24 9.40 -2.97
C VAL A 107 -5.05 8.44 -3.85
N GLY A 108 -6.06 7.80 -3.30
CA GLY A 108 -6.82 6.81 -4.06
C GLY A 108 -8.11 6.36 -3.39
N ALA A 109 -8.67 5.32 -3.96
CA ALA A 109 -9.82 4.62 -3.43
C ALA A 109 -9.67 3.12 -3.62
N GLY A 110 -10.37 2.36 -2.81
CA GLY A 110 -10.36 0.91 -2.91
C GLY A 110 -11.68 0.28 -2.52
N VAL A 111 -11.85 -0.94 -2.98
CA VAL A 111 -12.97 -1.81 -2.62
C VAL A 111 -12.41 -3.05 -1.96
N SER A 112 -12.98 -3.44 -0.83
CA SER A 112 -12.65 -4.69 -0.14
C SER A 112 -13.89 -5.56 -0.02
N VAL A 113 -13.75 -6.83 -0.38
CA VAL A 113 -14.84 -7.83 -0.34
C VAL A 113 -14.39 -8.98 0.58
N PRO A 114 -15.11 -9.26 1.68
CA PRO A 114 -14.82 -10.42 2.51
C PRO A 114 -15.16 -11.70 1.74
N LEU A 115 -14.20 -12.60 1.63
CA LEU A 115 -14.35 -13.94 1.07
C LEU A 115 -14.75 -14.94 2.15
N THR A 116 -14.20 -14.75 3.34
CA THR A 116 -14.54 -15.51 4.55
C THR A 116 -14.59 -14.54 5.75
N LYS A 117 -14.77 -15.05 6.96
CA LYS A 117 -14.69 -14.23 8.18
C LYS A 117 -13.28 -13.63 8.40
N GLN A 118 -12.26 -14.28 7.90
CA GLN A 118 -10.86 -13.93 8.12
C GLN A 118 -10.13 -13.45 6.85
N VAL A 119 -10.64 -13.81 5.67
CA VAL A 119 -9.99 -13.48 4.40
C VAL A 119 -10.82 -12.47 3.62
N SER A 120 -10.18 -11.42 3.13
CA SER A 120 -10.77 -10.46 2.21
C SER A 120 -9.91 -10.27 0.97
N PHE A 121 -10.57 -9.97 -0.15
CA PHE A 121 -9.95 -9.52 -1.39
C PHE A 121 -10.10 -8.02 -1.50
N GLY A 122 -9.03 -7.31 -1.85
CA GLY A 122 -9.01 -5.87 -2.07
C GLY A 122 -8.58 -5.51 -3.49
N LEU A 123 -9.18 -4.45 -4.01
CA LEU A 123 -8.77 -3.81 -5.25
C LEU A 123 -8.66 -2.31 -4.99
N ASP A 124 -7.50 -1.73 -5.25
CA ASP A 124 -7.20 -0.32 -5.02
C ASP A 124 -6.75 0.36 -6.30
N VAL A 125 -7.19 1.58 -6.49
CA VAL A 125 -6.69 2.49 -7.53
C VAL A 125 -6.20 3.76 -6.85
N ALA A 126 -4.97 4.14 -7.11
CA ALA A 126 -4.38 5.33 -6.51
C ALA A 126 -3.57 6.13 -7.53
N ARG A 127 -3.50 7.44 -7.30
CA ARG A 127 -2.56 8.34 -7.96
C ARG A 127 -1.38 8.57 -7.04
N GLN A 128 -0.18 8.41 -7.60
CA GLN A 128 1.08 8.69 -6.93
C GLN A 128 1.68 9.98 -7.47
N TYR A 129 2.18 10.81 -6.57
CA TYR A 129 2.86 12.08 -6.84
C TYR A 129 4.26 11.99 -6.25
N GLY A 130 5.27 11.79 -7.09
CA GLY A 130 6.67 11.77 -6.69
C GLY A 130 7.18 13.19 -6.40
N GLN A 131 8.03 13.33 -5.39
CA GLN A 131 8.69 14.60 -5.08
C GLN A 131 10.13 14.57 -5.56
N ASP A 132 10.63 15.73 -6.02
CA ASP A 132 12.02 15.95 -6.43
C ASP A 132 12.58 14.89 -7.39
N ARG A 133 13.51 14.06 -6.89
CA ARG A 133 14.24 13.06 -7.67
C ARG A 133 13.38 11.90 -8.18
N VAL A 134 12.23 11.68 -7.58
CA VAL A 134 11.27 10.62 -7.97
C VAL A 134 10.03 11.14 -8.70
N LYS A 135 10.09 12.37 -9.22
CA LYS A 135 8.99 12.98 -9.99
C LYS A 135 8.64 12.17 -11.25
N SER A 136 9.59 11.43 -11.80
CA SER A 136 9.35 10.47 -12.89
C SER A 136 8.47 9.28 -12.49
N SER A 137 8.22 9.08 -11.18
CA SER A 137 7.31 8.08 -10.64
C SER A 137 5.87 8.59 -10.47
N ASP A 138 5.54 9.78 -10.99
CA ASP A 138 4.16 10.25 -11.06
C ASP A 138 3.33 9.32 -11.94
N GLY A 139 2.23 8.83 -11.43
CA GLY A 139 1.41 7.89 -12.18
C GLY A 139 0.23 7.34 -11.42
N ASN A 140 -0.46 6.43 -12.07
CA ASN A 140 -1.55 5.69 -11.47
C ASN A 140 -1.10 4.29 -11.09
N THR A 141 -1.58 3.78 -9.99
CA THR A 141 -1.35 2.40 -9.56
C THR A 141 -2.66 1.67 -9.44
N VAL A 142 -2.66 0.41 -9.84
CA VAL A 142 -3.74 -0.53 -9.59
C VAL A 142 -3.18 -1.69 -8.78
N THR A 143 -3.72 -1.92 -7.60
CA THR A 143 -3.26 -2.95 -6.67
C THR A 143 -4.39 -3.91 -6.37
N ALA A 144 -4.16 -5.20 -6.54
CA ALA A 144 -5.01 -6.27 -6.05
C ALA A 144 -4.33 -6.98 -4.89
N GLY A 145 -5.09 -7.40 -3.88
CA GLY A 145 -4.50 -8.05 -2.71
C GLY A 145 -5.46 -8.99 -1.99
N LEU A 146 -4.86 -9.90 -1.24
CA LEU A 146 -5.56 -10.75 -0.29
C LEU A 146 -5.07 -10.40 1.12
N ASN A 147 -5.99 -10.19 2.04
CA ASN A 147 -5.70 -9.87 3.42
C ASN A 147 -6.27 -10.94 4.34
N TYR A 148 -5.50 -11.34 5.33
CA TYR A 148 -5.92 -12.23 6.40
C TYR A 148 -6.00 -11.43 7.72
N ARG A 149 -7.14 -11.56 8.41
CA ARG A 149 -7.41 -10.92 9.70
C ARG A 149 -7.34 -11.96 10.82
N PHE A 150 -6.58 -11.64 11.85
CA PHE A 150 -6.43 -12.43 13.06
C PHE A 150 -7.55 -12.17 14.08
#